data_adb5ea09a89f8876839e6d83eb92fe7e
#
_entry.id   adb5ea09a89f8876839e6d83eb92fe7e
#
_cell.length_a   1.000
_cell.length_b   1.000
_cell.length_c   1.000
_cell.angle_alpha   90.00
_cell.angle_beta   90.00
_cell.angle_gamma   90.00
#
_symmetry.space_group_name_H-M   'P 1'
#
loop_
_entity.id
_entity.type
_entity.pdbx_description
1 polymer ?
#
loop_
_entity_poly.entity_id
_entity_poly.type
_entity_poly.pdbx_seq_one_letter_code
_entity_poly.pdbx_strand_id
1 'polypeptide(L)'
;MNQSLVSVVIPTYSRPDNITRAIDRVLAQTYKNVEIIVVDDNGVGTPYQLDTERVLEDYIKQGKVSYLKHEVNKNGSAARNTGIYASKGDFIALLDDDDSFYKDKLNKQVEYLQKNKEYDAAYCYITTKGVVAKSSGKEGNLAPDVLLMTCFLQTSTLLFRREALLDIQGFDETFIRHQDYEMLLRFFKKGHQIGCVKEVLAVYGDNKGMNVPNGEKLERIKDKYLQTFDDYIRELDKCRFCFHSTVYAIHYMQVFICYAKERKYRRAVRIWAKYLILRPDVFLFFFLKKLIFRYRVCRERG
;
A
#
# COMPACT_ATOMS: atom_id res chain seq x y z
N MET A 1 -11.90 -26.64 17.11
CA MET A 1 -10.77 -25.69 17.19
C MET A 1 -11.35 -24.29 17.09
N ASN A 2 -10.99 -23.38 18.02
CA ASN A 2 -11.41 -21.99 17.90
C ASN A 2 -10.83 -21.41 16.61
N GLN A 3 -11.67 -20.76 15.82
CA GLN A 3 -11.24 -20.07 14.60
C GLN A 3 -10.37 -18.88 15.01
N SER A 4 -9.20 -18.68 14.38
CA SER A 4 -8.31 -17.55 14.64
C SER A 4 -9.03 -16.20 14.46
N LEU A 5 -8.79 -15.23 15.34
CA LEU A 5 -9.38 -13.90 15.22
C LEU A 5 -8.63 -13.09 14.17
N VAL A 6 -9.37 -12.38 13.31
CA VAL A 6 -8.82 -11.40 12.35
C VAL A 6 -9.24 -10.00 12.77
N SER A 7 -8.26 -9.13 13.00
CA SER A 7 -8.50 -7.70 13.19
C SER A 7 -8.44 -6.99 11.84
N VAL A 8 -9.51 -6.28 11.48
CA VAL A 8 -9.52 -5.42 10.29
C VAL A 8 -9.37 -3.97 10.73
N VAL A 9 -8.24 -3.36 10.35
CA VAL A 9 -7.91 -1.97 10.69
C VAL A 9 -8.29 -1.07 9.53
N ILE A 10 -9.14 -0.08 9.77
CA ILE A 10 -9.67 0.85 8.77
C ILE A 10 -9.35 2.29 9.22
N PRO A 11 -8.28 2.92 8.70
CA PRO A 11 -8.06 4.34 8.91
C PRO A 11 -9.05 5.16 8.09
N THR A 12 -9.54 6.27 8.62
CA THR A 12 -10.40 7.20 7.88
C THR A 12 -10.00 8.66 8.10
N TYR A 13 -10.10 9.46 7.04
CA TYR A 13 -9.83 10.89 7.05
C TYR A 13 -10.61 11.62 5.95
N SER A 14 -11.41 12.62 6.33
CA SER A 14 -12.18 13.50 5.44
C SER A 14 -13.16 12.79 4.48
N ARG A 15 -13.63 11.56 4.81
CA ARG A 15 -14.46 10.72 3.94
C ARG A 15 -15.55 9.93 4.70
N PRO A 16 -16.45 10.59 5.45
CA PRO A 16 -17.48 9.90 6.23
C PRO A 16 -18.41 9.02 5.39
N ASP A 17 -18.62 9.36 4.10
CA ASP A 17 -19.50 8.59 3.22
C ASP A 17 -18.93 7.23 2.77
N ASN A 18 -17.61 7.06 2.86
CA ASN A 18 -16.95 5.84 2.39
C ASN A 18 -16.86 4.75 3.46
N ILE A 19 -16.70 5.14 4.72
CA ILE A 19 -16.39 4.24 5.83
C ILE A 19 -17.46 3.17 6.06
N THR A 20 -18.73 3.50 5.94
CA THR A 20 -19.83 2.55 6.11
C THR A 20 -19.78 1.44 5.08
N ARG A 21 -19.47 1.77 3.82
CA ARG A 21 -19.31 0.76 2.76
C ARG A 21 -18.15 -0.20 3.07
N ALA A 22 -17.01 0.31 3.55
CA ALA A 22 -15.87 -0.54 3.92
C ALA A 22 -16.24 -1.49 5.06
N ILE A 23 -16.90 -0.99 6.12
CA ILE A 23 -17.39 -1.79 7.26
C ILE A 23 -18.38 -2.87 6.79
N ASP A 24 -19.37 -2.53 5.98
CA ASP A 24 -20.38 -3.47 5.49
C ASP A 24 -19.74 -4.62 4.68
N ARG A 25 -18.70 -4.32 3.90
CA ARG A 25 -17.93 -5.35 3.17
C ARG A 25 -17.12 -6.27 4.09
N VAL A 26 -16.70 -5.78 5.24
CA VAL A 26 -16.05 -6.63 6.26
C VAL A 26 -17.11 -7.48 6.98
N LEU A 27 -18.25 -6.91 7.37
CA LEU A 27 -19.34 -7.65 8.02
C LEU A 27 -19.93 -8.74 7.10
N ALA A 28 -19.91 -8.51 5.78
CA ALA A 28 -20.34 -9.47 4.78
C ALA A 28 -19.33 -10.59 4.45
N GLN A 29 -18.15 -10.61 5.11
CA GLN A 29 -17.18 -11.68 4.90
C GLN A 29 -17.73 -13.05 5.30
N THR A 30 -17.33 -14.10 4.56
CA THR A 30 -17.64 -15.51 4.92
C THR A 30 -16.91 -15.93 6.20
N TYR A 31 -15.74 -15.37 6.45
CA TYR A 31 -15.00 -15.54 7.70
C TYR A 31 -15.66 -14.71 8.81
N LYS A 32 -16.11 -15.36 9.90
CA LYS A 32 -16.97 -14.71 10.91
C LYS A 32 -16.25 -14.22 12.16
N ASN A 33 -15.10 -14.80 12.50
CA ASN A 33 -14.35 -14.38 13.69
C ASN A 33 -13.50 -13.14 13.39
N VAL A 34 -14.14 -11.99 13.31
CA VAL A 34 -13.55 -10.71 12.90
C VAL A 34 -13.88 -9.63 13.93
N GLU A 35 -12.90 -8.83 14.28
CA GLU A 35 -13.10 -7.53 14.91
C GLU A 35 -12.77 -6.41 13.90
N ILE A 36 -13.49 -5.30 13.98
CA ILE A 36 -13.29 -4.13 13.13
C ILE A 36 -12.83 -2.96 13.98
N ILE A 37 -11.69 -2.38 13.64
CA ILE A 37 -11.11 -1.24 14.34
C ILE A 37 -11.05 -0.06 13.36
N VAL A 38 -11.90 0.93 13.56
CA VAL A 38 -11.88 2.17 12.80
C VAL A 38 -11.06 3.19 13.56
N VAL A 39 -10.07 3.80 12.88
CA VAL A 39 -9.24 4.87 13.44
C VAL A 39 -9.50 6.14 12.67
N ASP A 40 -10.15 7.09 13.33
CA ASP A 40 -10.50 8.40 12.79
C ASP A 40 -9.35 9.40 13.03
N ASP A 41 -8.73 9.82 11.94
CA ASP A 41 -7.60 10.76 11.93
C ASP A 41 -8.02 12.20 11.58
N ASN A 42 -9.32 12.52 11.70
CA ASN A 42 -9.83 13.87 11.39
C ASN A 42 -9.47 14.94 12.44
N GLY A 43 -9.17 14.50 13.67
CA GLY A 43 -9.04 15.38 14.83
C GLY A 43 -10.39 15.63 15.52
N VAL A 44 -10.40 15.49 16.84
CA VAL A 44 -11.60 15.59 17.67
C VAL A 44 -12.28 16.95 17.49
N GLY A 45 -13.60 16.95 17.33
CA GLY A 45 -14.43 18.16 17.21
C GLY A 45 -14.43 18.80 15.81
N THR A 46 -13.70 18.25 14.85
CA THR A 46 -13.79 18.74 13.46
C THR A 46 -15.10 18.29 12.79
N PRO A 47 -15.62 19.03 11.80
CA PRO A 47 -16.85 18.62 11.08
C PRO A 47 -16.77 17.19 10.53
N TYR A 48 -15.65 16.82 9.93
CA TYR A 48 -15.48 15.46 9.39
C TYR A 48 -15.45 14.39 10.48
N GLN A 49 -14.88 14.67 11.66
CA GLN A 49 -14.91 13.74 12.79
C GLN A 49 -16.34 13.54 13.30
N LEU A 50 -17.09 14.63 13.48
CA LEU A 50 -18.48 14.58 13.96
C LEU A 50 -19.37 13.85 12.95
N ASP A 51 -19.18 14.07 11.64
CA ASP A 51 -19.90 13.36 10.60
C ASP A 51 -19.53 11.87 10.58
N THR A 52 -18.24 11.53 10.73
CA THR A 52 -17.78 10.13 10.82
C THR A 52 -18.41 9.43 12.03
N GLU A 53 -18.39 10.06 13.21
CA GLU A 53 -18.97 9.50 14.43
C GLU A 53 -20.49 9.27 14.26
N ARG A 54 -21.20 10.23 13.65
CA ARG A 54 -22.65 10.12 13.38
C ARG A 54 -22.98 8.94 12.48
N VAL A 55 -22.24 8.72 11.38
CA VAL A 55 -22.51 7.59 10.47
C VAL A 55 -22.13 6.24 11.07
N LEU A 56 -21.25 6.23 12.07
CA LEU A 56 -20.79 5.03 12.77
C LEU A 56 -21.63 4.71 14.03
N GLU A 57 -22.52 5.59 14.46
CA GLU A 57 -23.21 5.49 15.74
C GLU A 57 -23.88 4.12 15.96
N ASP A 58 -24.59 3.61 14.95
CA ASP A 58 -25.29 2.33 15.06
C ASP A 58 -24.32 1.14 15.10
N TYR A 59 -23.22 1.19 14.36
CA TYR A 59 -22.18 0.15 14.41
C TYR A 59 -21.49 0.10 15.78
N ILE A 60 -21.23 1.27 16.38
CA ILE A 60 -20.62 1.40 17.71
C ILE A 60 -21.58 0.88 18.79
N LYS A 61 -22.85 1.33 18.78
CA LYS A 61 -23.88 0.89 19.74
C LYS A 61 -24.12 -0.62 19.72
N GLN A 62 -24.04 -1.22 18.52
CA GLN A 62 -24.18 -2.68 18.35
C GLN A 62 -22.89 -3.46 18.64
N GLY A 63 -21.80 -2.80 19.04
CA GLY A 63 -20.51 -3.46 19.32
C GLY A 63 -19.85 -4.08 18.09
N LYS A 64 -20.25 -3.67 16.88
CA LYS A 64 -19.69 -4.18 15.61
C LYS A 64 -18.36 -3.56 15.25
N VAL A 65 -18.05 -2.37 15.80
CA VAL A 65 -16.88 -1.58 15.49
C VAL A 65 -16.28 -1.01 16.79
N SER A 66 -14.97 -1.15 16.94
CA SER A 66 -14.17 -0.36 17.89
C SER A 66 -13.77 0.93 17.20
N TYR A 67 -14.23 2.07 17.71
CA TYR A 67 -13.96 3.39 17.15
C TYR A 67 -12.95 4.15 17.99
N LEU A 68 -11.80 4.48 17.39
CA LEU A 68 -10.70 5.22 18.01
C LEU A 68 -10.54 6.57 17.29
N LYS A 69 -10.27 7.63 18.04
CA LYS A 69 -10.11 9.00 17.51
C LYS A 69 -8.74 9.56 17.85
N HIS A 70 -8.12 10.24 16.90
CA HIS A 70 -6.96 11.08 17.17
C HIS A 70 -7.40 12.49 17.54
N GLU A 71 -6.72 13.08 18.53
CA GLU A 71 -6.96 14.48 18.93
C GLU A 71 -6.70 15.46 17.78
N VAL A 72 -5.69 15.17 16.96
CA VAL A 72 -5.32 15.93 15.76
C VAL A 72 -4.93 14.96 14.64
N ASN A 73 -4.98 15.42 13.39
CA ASN A 73 -4.48 14.62 12.27
C ASN A 73 -3.01 14.26 12.44
N LYS A 74 -2.70 12.96 12.40
CA LYS A 74 -1.34 12.41 12.55
C LYS A 74 -0.82 11.75 11.28
N ASN A 75 -1.63 11.54 10.27
CA ASN A 75 -1.45 10.83 8.99
C ASN A 75 -1.85 9.35 9.02
N GLY A 76 -1.97 8.77 7.79
CA GLY A 76 -2.44 7.40 7.62
C GLY A 76 -1.53 6.31 8.23
N SER A 77 -0.20 6.55 8.35
CA SER A 77 0.71 5.62 9.04
C SER A 77 0.38 5.53 10.53
N ALA A 78 0.23 6.68 11.19
CA ALA A 78 -0.12 6.76 12.60
C ALA A 78 -1.51 6.16 12.87
N ALA A 79 -2.48 6.42 11.99
CA ALA A 79 -3.81 5.85 12.12
C ALA A 79 -3.78 4.31 11.99
N ARG A 80 -3.03 3.76 11.04
CA ARG A 80 -2.85 2.30 10.94
C ARG A 80 -2.15 1.73 12.17
N ASN A 81 -1.11 2.39 12.67
CA ASN A 81 -0.40 1.95 13.88
C ASN A 81 -1.32 1.91 15.09
N THR A 82 -2.13 2.95 15.31
CA THR A 82 -3.12 2.97 16.40
C THR A 82 -4.04 1.76 16.32
N GLY A 83 -4.52 1.40 15.12
CA GLY A 83 -5.34 0.22 14.92
C GLY A 83 -4.58 -1.10 15.11
N ILE A 84 -3.34 -1.19 14.62
CA ILE A 84 -2.47 -2.36 14.77
C ILE A 84 -2.20 -2.65 16.26
N TYR A 85 -1.86 -1.63 17.05
CA TYR A 85 -1.59 -1.79 18.47
C TYR A 85 -2.84 -2.09 19.29
N ALA A 86 -4.02 -1.61 18.87
CA ALA A 86 -5.30 -1.92 19.49
C ALA A 86 -5.83 -3.31 19.13
N SER A 87 -5.31 -3.95 18.08
CA SER A 87 -5.78 -5.24 17.58
C SER A 87 -5.51 -6.39 18.55
N LYS A 88 -6.44 -7.35 18.60
CA LYS A 88 -6.36 -8.56 19.43
C LYS A 88 -6.28 -9.84 18.60
N GLY A 89 -6.48 -9.75 17.28
CA GLY A 89 -6.49 -10.90 16.39
C GLY A 89 -5.13 -11.53 16.19
N ASP A 90 -5.13 -12.80 15.82
CA ASP A 90 -3.93 -13.54 15.38
C ASP A 90 -3.43 -13.01 14.04
N PHE A 91 -4.35 -12.48 13.24
CA PHE A 91 -4.09 -11.87 11.95
C PHE A 91 -4.60 -10.44 11.90
N ILE A 92 -3.91 -9.59 11.14
CA ILE A 92 -4.29 -8.20 10.87
C ILE A 92 -4.47 -8.02 9.37
N ALA A 93 -5.68 -7.62 8.96
CA ALA A 93 -5.98 -7.11 7.64
C ALA A 93 -6.04 -5.58 7.67
N LEU A 94 -5.45 -4.96 6.67
CA LEU A 94 -5.52 -3.50 6.49
C LEU A 94 -6.53 -3.20 5.38
N LEU A 95 -7.39 -2.21 5.57
CA LEU A 95 -8.39 -1.80 4.58
C LEU A 95 -8.48 -0.28 4.55
N ASP A 96 -8.17 0.33 3.43
CA ASP A 96 -8.40 1.76 3.24
C ASP A 96 -9.90 2.03 3.09
N ASP A 97 -10.41 3.16 3.64
CA ASP A 97 -11.84 3.46 3.74
C ASP A 97 -12.55 3.59 2.38
N ASP A 98 -11.80 3.80 1.30
CA ASP A 98 -12.29 3.87 -0.07
C ASP A 98 -12.18 2.56 -0.86
N ASP A 99 -11.49 1.56 -0.32
CA ASP A 99 -11.37 0.22 -0.90
C ASP A 99 -12.50 -0.71 -0.45
N SER A 100 -12.52 -1.94 -0.98
CA SER A 100 -13.49 -2.96 -0.59
C SER A 100 -12.90 -4.36 -0.69
N PHE A 101 -13.38 -5.27 0.16
CA PHE A 101 -13.08 -6.69 0.09
C PHE A 101 -14.17 -7.47 -0.65
N TYR A 102 -13.80 -8.45 -1.46
CA TYR A 102 -14.72 -9.51 -1.88
C TYR A 102 -15.00 -10.43 -0.70
N LYS A 103 -16.20 -11.05 -0.68
CA LYS A 103 -16.76 -11.79 0.47
C LYS A 103 -15.88 -12.90 1.04
N ASP A 104 -14.99 -13.50 0.23
CA ASP A 104 -14.17 -14.65 0.65
C ASP A 104 -12.72 -14.29 0.95
N LYS A 105 -12.34 -12.99 0.93
CA LYS A 105 -10.95 -12.55 1.07
C LYS A 105 -10.32 -13.07 2.36
N LEU A 106 -10.95 -12.78 3.49
CA LEU A 106 -10.38 -13.14 4.79
C LEU A 106 -10.28 -14.66 4.95
N ASN A 107 -11.32 -15.40 4.53
CA ASN A 107 -11.32 -16.86 4.60
C ASN A 107 -10.14 -17.45 3.81
N LYS A 108 -9.99 -17.05 2.55
CA LYS A 108 -8.95 -17.58 1.68
C LYS A 108 -7.53 -17.23 2.14
N GLN A 109 -7.32 -16.00 2.63
CA GLN A 109 -5.99 -15.60 3.10
C GLN A 109 -5.64 -16.25 4.45
N VAL A 110 -6.60 -16.40 5.36
CA VAL A 110 -6.36 -17.12 6.63
C VAL A 110 -6.06 -18.59 6.36
N GLU A 111 -6.87 -19.28 5.54
CA GLU A 111 -6.60 -20.67 5.15
C GLU A 111 -5.23 -20.82 4.49
N TYR A 112 -4.86 -19.88 3.61
CA TYR A 112 -3.56 -19.89 2.96
C TYR A 112 -2.42 -19.81 3.98
N LEU A 113 -2.46 -18.85 4.90
CA LEU A 113 -1.43 -18.70 5.93
C LEU A 113 -1.43 -19.85 6.95
N GLN A 114 -2.58 -20.46 7.23
CA GLN A 114 -2.64 -21.64 8.10
C GLN A 114 -1.98 -22.86 7.46
N LYS A 115 -2.05 -23.01 6.13
CA LYS A 115 -1.42 -24.10 5.38
C LYS A 115 0.07 -23.86 5.12
N ASN A 116 0.48 -22.61 4.94
CA ASN A 116 1.84 -22.21 4.54
C ASN A 116 2.48 -21.41 5.69
N LYS A 117 3.08 -22.15 6.64
CA LYS A 117 3.62 -21.58 7.89
C LYS A 117 4.89 -20.75 7.69
N GLU A 118 5.56 -20.93 6.56
CA GLU A 118 6.75 -20.19 6.13
C GLU A 118 6.45 -18.73 5.78
N TYR A 119 5.17 -18.37 5.56
CA TYR A 119 4.79 -16.99 5.26
C TYR A 119 4.21 -16.28 6.46
N ASP A 120 4.66 -15.06 6.69
CA ASP A 120 4.22 -14.16 7.75
C ASP A 120 3.10 -13.22 7.29
N ALA A 121 2.92 -13.11 5.99
CA ALA A 121 1.85 -12.36 5.36
C ALA A 121 1.36 -13.03 4.08
N ALA A 122 0.15 -12.68 3.64
CA ALA A 122 -0.37 -13.06 2.34
C ALA A 122 -0.98 -11.83 1.63
N TYR A 123 -0.76 -11.74 0.32
CA TYR A 123 -1.44 -10.76 -0.51
C TYR A 123 -2.34 -11.43 -1.55
N CYS A 124 -3.25 -10.66 -2.14
CA CYS A 124 -4.12 -11.11 -3.21
C CYS A 124 -4.09 -10.14 -4.40
N TYR A 125 -4.73 -10.51 -5.50
CA TYR A 125 -4.93 -9.57 -6.60
C TYR A 125 -6.05 -8.58 -6.27
N ILE A 126 -6.01 -7.41 -6.93
CA ILE A 126 -6.98 -6.33 -6.75
C ILE A 126 -7.53 -5.90 -8.12
N THR A 127 -8.77 -5.46 -8.17
CA THR A 127 -9.34 -4.84 -9.36
C THR A 127 -9.49 -3.34 -9.18
N THR A 128 -9.27 -2.58 -10.24
CA THR A 128 -9.53 -1.14 -10.30
C THR A 128 -10.30 -0.84 -11.58
N LYS A 129 -11.45 -0.15 -11.48
CA LYS A 129 -12.32 0.17 -12.63
C LYS A 129 -12.63 -1.05 -13.51
N GLY A 130 -12.84 -2.21 -12.92
CA GLY A 130 -13.11 -3.45 -13.64
C GLY A 130 -11.88 -4.12 -14.28
N VAL A 131 -10.70 -3.50 -14.21
CA VAL A 131 -9.45 -4.06 -14.72
C VAL A 131 -8.70 -4.72 -13.57
N VAL A 132 -8.28 -5.97 -13.77
CA VAL A 132 -7.50 -6.70 -12.77
C VAL A 132 -6.06 -6.20 -12.77
N ALA A 133 -5.66 -5.57 -11.69
CA ALA A 133 -4.25 -5.29 -11.41
C ALA A 133 -3.63 -6.55 -10.80
N LYS A 134 -3.10 -7.42 -11.67
CA LYS A 134 -2.34 -8.59 -11.22
C LYS A 134 -0.99 -8.13 -10.71
N SER A 135 -0.71 -8.39 -9.43
CA SER A 135 0.64 -8.40 -8.93
C SER A 135 1.42 -9.56 -9.60
N SER A 136 2.74 -9.61 -9.38
CA SER A 136 3.60 -10.62 -10.03
C SER A 136 3.20 -12.08 -9.75
N GLY A 137 2.43 -12.32 -8.69
CA GLY A 137 2.12 -13.67 -8.19
C GLY A 137 3.32 -14.38 -7.58
N LYS A 138 4.43 -13.66 -7.35
CA LYS A 138 5.64 -14.13 -6.69
C LYS A 138 5.42 -14.22 -5.19
N GLU A 139 6.22 -15.05 -4.56
CA GLU A 139 6.18 -15.33 -3.12
C GLU A 139 7.59 -15.26 -2.53
N GLY A 140 7.68 -15.18 -1.20
CA GLY A 140 8.94 -15.10 -0.48
C GLY A 140 9.36 -13.66 -0.15
N ASN A 141 10.66 -13.38 -0.20
CA ASN A 141 11.19 -12.02 0.00
C ASN A 141 11.08 -11.22 -1.31
N LEU A 142 10.14 -10.30 -1.38
CA LEU A 142 9.88 -9.47 -2.55
C LEU A 142 10.53 -8.07 -2.47
N ALA A 143 11.51 -7.85 -1.59
CA ALA A 143 12.20 -6.57 -1.49
C ALA A 143 12.75 -6.08 -2.84
N PRO A 144 13.38 -6.93 -3.69
CA PRO A 144 13.81 -6.50 -5.02
C PRO A 144 12.66 -6.04 -5.91
N ASP A 145 11.52 -6.75 -5.87
CA ASP A 145 10.35 -6.41 -6.67
C ASP A 145 9.69 -5.12 -6.20
N VAL A 146 9.65 -4.85 -4.88
CA VAL A 146 9.18 -3.58 -4.30
C VAL A 146 10.09 -2.44 -4.73
N LEU A 147 11.41 -2.60 -4.62
CA LEU A 147 12.40 -1.59 -5.03
C LEU A 147 12.35 -1.30 -6.53
N LEU A 148 12.16 -2.32 -7.35
CA LEU A 148 12.05 -2.18 -8.82
C LEU A 148 10.63 -1.79 -9.26
N MET A 149 9.67 -1.64 -8.33
CA MET A 149 8.26 -1.34 -8.62
C MET A 149 7.62 -2.33 -9.62
N THR A 150 8.01 -3.60 -9.56
CA THR A 150 7.51 -4.68 -10.42
C THR A 150 6.39 -5.48 -9.79
N CYS A 151 6.13 -5.30 -8.50
CA CYS A 151 4.97 -5.86 -7.81
C CYS A 151 4.02 -4.75 -7.34
N PHE A 152 2.73 -5.09 -7.25
CA PHE A 152 1.69 -4.18 -6.80
C PHE A 152 1.11 -4.74 -5.49
N LEU A 153 1.71 -4.33 -4.38
CA LEU A 153 1.34 -4.74 -3.02
C LEU A 153 0.65 -3.56 -2.33
N GLN A 154 -0.65 -3.44 -2.55
CA GLN A 154 -1.50 -2.42 -1.93
C GLN A 154 -1.91 -2.84 -0.52
N THR A 155 -1.99 -1.89 0.39
CA THR A 155 -2.38 -2.09 1.79
C THR A 155 -3.61 -2.97 1.93
N SER A 156 -4.67 -2.69 1.17
CA SER A 156 -5.93 -3.44 1.22
C SER A 156 -5.86 -4.86 0.64
N THR A 157 -4.74 -5.26 0.01
CA THR A 157 -4.55 -6.64 -0.45
C THR A 157 -3.94 -7.55 0.62
N LEU A 158 -3.38 -6.97 1.68
CA LEU A 158 -2.51 -7.64 2.64
C LEU A 158 -3.29 -8.21 3.83
N LEU A 159 -2.84 -9.37 4.29
CA LEU A 159 -3.15 -9.97 5.59
C LEU A 159 -1.85 -10.41 6.23
N PHE A 160 -1.59 -10.00 7.45
CA PHE A 160 -0.37 -10.29 8.19
C PHE A 160 -0.66 -11.20 9.39
N ARG A 161 0.30 -12.05 9.77
CA ARG A 161 0.38 -12.49 11.16
C ARG A 161 0.64 -11.28 12.03
N ARG A 162 -0.13 -11.13 13.11
CA ARG A 162 0.00 -9.98 14.01
C ARG A 162 1.43 -9.79 14.52
N GLU A 163 2.07 -10.88 14.90
CA GLU A 163 3.44 -10.89 15.41
C GLU A 163 4.44 -10.25 14.44
N ALA A 164 4.32 -10.52 13.14
CA ALA A 164 5.22 -9.98 12.13
C ALA A 164 5.07 -8.46 11.97
N LEU A 165 3.83 -7.91 12.05
CA LEU A 165 3.64 -6.45 12.06
C LEU A 165 4.18 -5.80 13.33
N LEU A 166 4.06 -6.46 14.48
CA LEU A 166 4.58 -5.96 15.75
C LEU A 166 6.11 -6.01 15.79
N ASP A 167 6.73 -7.06 15.22
CA ASP A 167 8.19 -7.19 15.14
C ASP A 167 8.84 -6.05 14.35
N ILE A 168 8.17 -5.57 13.30
CA ILE A 168 8.62 -4.41 12.52
C ILE A 168 8.09 -3.07 13.07
N GLN A 169 7.36 -3.07 14.19
CA GLN A 169 6.77 -1.88 14.81
C GLN A 169 5.78 -1.13 13.89
N GLY A 170 5.03 -1.87 13.06
CA GLY A 170 4.05 -1.28 12.14
C GLY A 170 4.65 -0.38 11.06
N PHE A 171 4.02 0.77 10.82
CA PHE A 171 4.43 1.76 9.81
C PHE A 171 5.37 2.82 10.40
N ASP A 172 6.32 3.33 9.61
CA ASP A 172 7.07 4.54 9.96
C ASP A 172 6.19 5.78 9.73
N GLU A 173 5.80 6.45 10.82
CA GLU A 173 4.91 7.61 10.80
C GLU A 173 5.52 8.86 10.16
N THR A 174 6.84 8.86 9.94
CA THR A 174 7.52 9.94 9.24
C THR A 174 7.37 9.87 7.72
N PHE A 175 6.88 8.73 7.20
CA PHE A 175 6.58 8.56 5.78
C PHE A 175 5.13 8.94 5.49
N ILE A 176 4.92 10.04 4.77
CA ILE A 176 3.59 10.48 4.30
C ILE A 176 3.21 9.89 2.94
N ARG A 177 4.16 9.24 2.26
CA ARG A 177 4.00 8.49 1.00
C ARG A 177 4.94 7.31 0.95
N HIS A 178 4.60 6.32 0.12
CA HIS A 178 5.29 5.02 0.07
C HIS A 178 5.27 4.28 1.42
N GLN A 179 4.25 4.57 2.23
CA GLN A 179 4.08 3.98 3.57
C GLN A 179 4.07 2.45 3.53
N ASP A 180 3.31 1.90 2.61
CA ASP A 180 3.20 0.46 2.33
C ASP A 180 4.54 -0.13 1.86
N TYR A 181 5.22 0.51 0.92
CA TYR A 181 6.51 0.05 0.41
C TYR A 181 7.62 0.16 1.46
N GLU A 182 7.62 1.22 2.25
CA GLU A 182 8.55 1.41 3.38
C GLU A 182 8.37 0.27 4.40
N MET A 183 7.14 0.05 4.85
CA MET A 183 6.79 -0.99 5.80
C MET A 183 7.19 -2.38 5.27
N LEU A 184 6.87 -2.69 4.01
CA LEU A 184 7.22 -3.96 3.38
C LEU A 184 8.73 -4.16 3.25
N LEU A 185 9.52 -3.11 2.97
CA LEU A 185 10.98 -3.24 2.94
C LEU A 185 11.57 -3.56 4.31
N ARG A 186 11.04 -2.96 5.40
CA ARG A 186 11.46 -3.34 6.76
C ARG A 186 11.04 -4.78 7.09
N PHE A 187 9.83 -5.17 6.68
CA PHE A 187 9.32 -6.53 6.82
C PHE A 187 10.27 -7.55 6.15
N PHE A 188 10.64 -7.33 4.89
CA PHE A 188 11.55 -8.22 4.17
C PHE A 188 12.99 -8.17 4.72
N LYS A 189 13.47 -7.00 5.14
CA LYS A 189 14.80 -6.84 5.74
C LYS A 189 14.95 -7.60 7.06
N LYS A 190 13.86 -7.76 7.81
CA LYS A 190 13.78 -8.58 9.03
C LYS A 190 13.76 -10.09 8.74
N GLY A 191 13.63 -10.51 7.49
CA GLY A 191 13.60 -11.91 7.09
C GLY A 191 12.20 -12.49 6.90
N HIS A 192 11.16 -11.69 7.13
CA HIS A 192 9.77 -12.12 6.90
C HIS A 192 9.50 -12.38 5.42
N GLN A 193 8.55 -13.28 5.17
CA GLN A 193 8.17 -13.70 3.83
C GLN A 193 6.69 -13.53 3.58
N ILE A 194 6.32 -13.30 2.31
CA ILE A 194 4.94 -13.10 1.89
C ILE A 194 4.51 -14.14 0.86
N GLY A 195 3.32 -14.71 1.03
CA GLY A 195 2.69 -15.59 0.06
C GLY A 195 1.63 -14.87 -0.80
N CYS A 196 1.10 -15.53 -1.81
CA CYS A 196 0.15 -14.98 -2.76
C CYS A 196 -1.08 -15.85 -2.95
N VAL A 197 -2.24 -15.36 -2.54
CA VAL A 197 -3.53 -15.92 -2.98
C VAL A 197 -3.82 -15.37 -4.37
N LYS A 198 -3.61 -16.20 -5.41
CA LYS A 198 -3.68 -15.80 -6.84
C LYS A 198 -5.11 -15.58 -7.34
N GLU A 199 -5.92 -14.89 -6.54
CA GLU A 199 -7.30 -14.54 -6.84
C GLU A 199 -7.55 -13.05 -6.62
N VAL A 200 -8.56 -12.50 -7.32
CA VAL A 200 -9.01 -11.11 -7.13
C VAL A 200 -9.92 -11.08 -5.93
N LEU A 201 -9.43 -10.55 -4.80
CA LEU A 201 -10.15 -10.54 -3.53
C LEU A 201 -10.32 -9.13 -2.93
N ALA A 202 -9.83 -8.10 -3.62
CA ALA A 202 -9.99 -6.71 -3.22
C ALA A 202 -10.38 -5.82 -4.43
N VAL A 203 -11.01 -4.70 -4.14
CA VAL A 203 -11.37 -3.66 -5.11
C VAL A 203 -10.74 -2.36 -4.66
N TYR A 204 -9.93 -1.77 -5.53
CA TYR A 204 -9.35 -0.44 -5.31
C TYR A 204 -10.38 0.65 -5.61
N GLY A 205 -10.57 1.56 -4.68
CA GLY A 205 -11.50 2.66 -4.80
C GLY A 205 -11.11 3.68 -5.88
N ASP A 206 -12.11 4.37 -6.42
CA ASP A 206 -11.89 5.37 -7.47
C ASP A 206 -11.51 6.73 -6.86
N ASN A 207 -10.30 6.83 -6.33
CA ASN A 207 -9.73 8.10 -5.87
C ASN A 207 -9.35 8.96 -7.07
N LYS A 208 -10.26 9.81 -7.52
CA LYS A 208 -9.99 10.79 -8.55
C LYS A 208 -8.89 11.76 -8.08
N GLY A 209 -7.63 11.47 -8.44
CA GLY A 209 -6.59 12.47 -8.60
C GLY A 209 -6.14 13.29 -7.39
N MET A 210 -6.64 13.04 -6.20
CA MET A 210 -6.21 13.75 -5.01
C MET A 210 -4.80 13.29 -4.61
N ASN A 211 -3.84 14.21 -4.64
CA ASN A 211 -2.46 14.04 -4.18
C ASN A 211 -1.40 13.55 -5.16
N VAL A 212 -1.46 13.89 -6.44
CA VAL A 212 -0.27 13.74 -7.29
C VAL A 212 0.74 14.81 -6.89
N PRO A 213 1.94 14.45 -6.36
CA PRO A 213 2.94 15.44 -5.98
C PRO A 213 3.52 16.13 -7.20
N ASN A 214 3.89 17.40 -7.05
CA ASN A 214 4.73 18.08 -8.03
C ASN A 214 6.15 17.53 -8.02
N GLY A 215 6.98 17.92 -9.01
CA GLY A 215 8.33 17.38 -9.19
C GLY A 215 9.22 17.54 -7.96
N GLU A 216 9.17 18.67 -7.27
CA GLU A 216 9.97 18.93 -6.07
C GLU A 216 9.55 18.06 -4.89
N LYS A 217 8.25 17.96 -4.66
CA LYS A 217 7.70 17.09 -3.60
C LYS A 217 7.99 15.63 -3.90
N LEU A 218 7.87 15.21 -5.17
CA LEU A 218 8.18 13.85 -5.58
C LEU A 218 9.67 13.54 -5.41
N GLU A 219 10.57 14.46 -5.80
CA GLU A 219 12.01 14.30 -5.62
C GLU A 219 12.35 14.08 -4.14
N ARG A 220 11.86 14.94 -3.24
CA ARG A 220 12.08 14.78 -1.78
C ARG A 220 11.55 13.44 -1.24
N ILE A 221 10.40 12.99 -1.72
CA ILE A 221 9.83 11.69 -1.34
C ILE A 221 10.77 10.56 -1.76
N LYS A 222 11.27 10.61 -3.01
CA LYS A 222 12.18 9.60 -3.55
C LYS A 222 13.54 9.64 -2.87
N ASP A 223 14.07 10.84 -2.59
CA ASP A 223 15.32 11.03 -1.86
C ASP A 223 15.22 10.36 -0.48
N LYS A 224 14.18 10.71 0.30
CA LYS A 224 13.98 10.10 1.63
C LYS A 224 13.89 8.59 1.55
N TYR A 225 13.04 8.06 0.66
CA TYR A 225 12.80 6.61 0.53
C TYR A 225 14.09 5.87 0.14
N LEU A 226 14.80 6.33 -0.88
CA LEU A 226 16.01 5.66 -1.36
C LEU A 226 17.17 5.79 -0.38
N GLN A 227 17.33 6.95 0.29
CA GLN A 227 18.37 7.14 1.31
C GLN A 227 18.13 6.24 2.54
N THR A 228 16.89 6.10 2.97
CA THR A 228 16.54 5.21 4.10
C THR A 228 16.94 3.76 3.83
N PHE A 229 16.86 3.32 2.58
CA PHE A 229 17.15 1.93 2.21
C PHE A 229 18.43 1.74 1.40
N ASP A 230 19.29 2.76 1.27
CA ASP A 230 20.51 2.70 0.42
C ASP A 230 21.42 1.52 0.80
N ASP A 231 21.66 1.31 2.09
CA ASP A 231 22.48 0.20 2.57
C ASP A 231 21.86 -1.16 2.19
N TYR A 232 20.54 -1.31 2.33
CA TYR A 232 19.85 -2.53 1.94
C TYR A 232 19.87 -2.74 0.42
N ILE A 233 19.73 -1.67 -0.36
CA ILE A 233 19.83 -1.73 -1.82
C ILE A 233 21.26 -2.17 -2.24
N ARG A 234 22.30 -1.65 -1.57
CA ARG A 234 23.70 -2.06 -1.81
C ARG A 234 23.96 -3.50 -1.40
N GLU A 235 23.35 -3.97 -0.33
CA GLU A 235 23.41 -5.38 0.07
C GLU A 235 22.83 -6.29 -1.02
N LEU A 236 21.66 -5.95 -1.53
CA LEU A 236 21.01 -6.68 -2.62
C LEU A 236 21.78 -6.58 -3.95
N ASP A 237 22.51 -5.48 -4.19
CA ASP A 237 23.36 -5.27 -5.38
C ASP A 237 24.51 -6.28 -5.46
N LYS A 238 25.04 -6.74 -4.32
CA LYS A 238 26.13 -7.75 -4.28
C LYS A 238 25.76 -9.05 -5.03
N CYS A 239 24.46 -9.37 -5.05
CA CYS A 239 23.95 -10.60 -5.70
C CYS A 239 23.23 -10.32 -7.02
N ARG A 240 23.14 -9.05 -7.48
CA ARG A 240 22.36 -8.63 -8.66
C ARG A 240 23.09 -7.53 -9.42
N PHE A 241 23.59 -7.84 -10.59
CA PHE A 241 24.34 -6.90 -11.43
C PHE A 241 23.59 -5.58 -11.66
N CYS A 242 24.25 -4.46 -11.33
CA CYS A 242 23.73 -3.10 -11.48
C CYS A 242 22.36 -2.83 -10.80
N PHE A 243 22.02 -3.58 -9.75
CA PHE A 243 20.73 -3.45 -9.08
C PHE A 243 20.52 -2.07 -8.47
N HIS A 244 21.54 -1.57 -7.74
CA HIS A 244 21.50 -0.25 -7.11
C HIS A 244 21.21 0.86 -8.14
N SER A 245 22.00 0.92 -9.22
CA SER A 245 21.80 1.92 -10.27
C SER A 245 20.44 1.79 -10.98
N THR A 246 19.93 0.55 -11.12
CA THR A 246 18.62 0.27 -11.70
C THR A 246 17.49 0.82 -10.82
N VAL A 247 17.54 0.55 -9.51
CA VAL A 247 16.55 1.04 -8.55
C VAL A 247 16.50 2.57 -8.60
N TYR A 248 17.64 3.22 -8.50
CA TYR A 248 17.73 4.68 -8.56
C TYR A 248 17.19 5.22 -9.89
N ALA A 249 17.58 4.65 -11.02
CA ALA A 249 17.09 5.08 -12.33
C ALA A 249 15.57 4.95 -12.46
N ILE A 250 14.96 3.85 -12.00
CA ILE A 250 13.50 3.63 -12.05
C ILE A 250 12.76 4.68 -11.22
N HIS A 251 13.21 4.95 -10.00
CA HIS A 251 12.57 5.93 -9.13
C HIS A 251 12.74 7.36 -9.64
N TYR A 252 13.92 7.75 -10.10
CA TYR A 252 14.16 9.09 -10.62
C TYR A 252 13.62 9.31 -12.04
N MET A 253 13.32 8.25 -12.79
CA MET A 253 12.55 8.39 -14.04
C MET A 253 11.18 9.03 -13.79
N GLN A 254 10.51 8.71 -12.68
CA GLN A 254 9.24 9.34 -12.32
C GLN A 254 9.41 10.84 -12.05
N VAL A 255 10.48 11.21 -11.34
CA VAL A 255 10.83 12.61 -11.04
C VAL A 255 11.15 13.36 -12.33
N PHE A 256 11.96 12.76 -13.22
CA PHE A 256 12.27 13.29 -14.54
C PHE A 256 11.01 13.60 -15.35
N ILE A 257 10.11 12.61 -15.45
CA ILE A 257 8.83 12.78 -16.20
C ILE A 257 7.98 13.89 -15.57
N CYS A 258 7.96 14.01 -14.24
CA CYS A 258 7.21 15.04 -13.55
C CYS A 258 7.76 16.43 -13.86
N TYR A 259 9.08 16.65 -13.75
CA TYR A 259 9.70 17.91 -14.12
C TYR A 259 9.54 18.27 -15.60
N ALA A 260 9.64 17.28 -16.49
CA ALA A 260 9.41 17.51 -17.92
C ALA A 260 7.97 17.97 -18.23
N LYS A 261 6.96 17.37 -17.54
CA LYS A 261 5.55 17.81 -17.65
C LYS A 261 5.34 19.23 -17.12
N GLU A 262 6.03 19.60 -16.03
CA GLU A 262 6.00 20.94 -15.44
C GLU A 262 6.83 21.97 -16.23
N ARG A 263 7.46 21.57 -17.34
CA ARG A 263 8.38 22.40 -18.15
C ARG A 263 9.61 22.90 -17.39
N LYS A 264 9.98 22.25 -16.28
CA LYS A 264 11.19 22.54 -15.49
C LYS A 264 12.40 21.82 -16.09
N TYR A 265 12.75 22.15 -17.33
CA TYR A 265 13.74 21.38 -18.11
C TYR A 265 15.13 21.35 -17.49
N ARG A 266 15.60 22.41 -16.85
CA ARG A 266 16.91 22.42 -16.16
C ARG A 266 16.97 21.36 -15.05
N ARG A 267 15.87 21.20 -14.29
CA ARG A 267 15.79 20.17 -13.24
C ARG A 267 15.68 18.77 -13.85
N ALA A 268 14.89 18.60 -14.90
CA ALA A 268 14.79 17.34 -15.62
C ALA A 268 16.16 16.87 -16.16
N VAL A 269 16.93 17.77 -16.80
CA VAL A 269 18.29 17.46 -17.29
C VAL A 269 19.21 17.09 -16.16
N ARG A 270 19.18 17.78 -15.01
CA ARG A 270 19.96 17.41 -13.82
C ARG A 270 19.66 15.97 -13.35
N ILE A 271 18.38 15.60 -13.26
CA ILE A 271 17.98 14.23 -12.88
C ILE A 271 18.47 13.22 -13.92
N TRP A 272 18.31 13.52 -15.20
CA TRP A 272 18.79 12.67 -16.28
C TRP A 272 20.32 12.44 -16.19
N ALA A 273 21.09 13.50 -16.08
CA ALA A 273 22.54 13.42 -15.99
C ALA A 273 23.03 12.66 -14.76
N LYS A 274 22.33 12.80 -13.62
CA LYS A 274 22.77 12.16 -12.36
C LYS A 274 22.39 10.69 -12.27
N TYR A 275 21.22 10.29 -12.75
CA TYR A 275 20.68 8.96 -12.48
C TYR A 275 20.36 8.12 -13.71
N LEU A 276 20.10 8.75 -14.86
CA LEU A 276 19.59 8.03 -16.03
C LEU A 276 20.67 7.83 -17.11
N ILE A 277 21.70 8.66 -17.15
CA ILE A 277 22.78 8.55 -18.14
C ILE A 277 23.54 7.22 -18.02
N LEU A 278 23.68 6.71 -16.79
CA LEU A 278 24.36 5.43 -16.51
C LEU A 278 23.47 4.22 -16.79
N ARG A 279 22.18 4.43 -17.00
CA ARG A 279 21.18 3.39 -17.27
C ARG A 279 20.28 3.77 -18.45
N PRO A 280 20.89 3.93 -19.64
CA PRO A 280 20.14 4.27 -20.86
C PRO A 280 19.10 3.20 -21.24
N ASP A 281 19.33 1.94 -20.85
CA ASP A 281 18.39 0.84 -21.00
C ASP A 281 17.07 1.08 -20.23
N VAL A 282 17.14 1.54 -18.98
CA VAL A 282 15.96 1.91 -18.18
C VAL A 282 15.23 3.09 -18.82
N PHE A 283 15.98 4.13 -19.24
CA PHE A 283 15.40 5.30 -19.92
C PHE A 283 14.67 4.90 -21.20
N LEU A 284 15.31 4.12 -22.06
CA LEU A 284 14.75 3.65 -23.32
C LEU A 284 13.52 2.77 -23.12
N PHE A 285 13.56 1.86 -22.14
CA PHE A 285 12.41 1.00 -21.80
C PHE A 285 11.15 1.81 -21.45
N PHE A 286 11.28 2.80 -20.56
CA PHE A 286 10.15 3.66 -20.20
C PHE A 286 9.65 4.50 -21.37
N PHE A 287 10.55 4.98 -22.21
CA PHE A 287 10.20 5.75 -23.42
C PHE A 287 9.43 4.90 -24.43
N LEU A 288 9.92 3.69 -24.73
CA LEU A 288 9.25 2.74 -25.63
C LEU A 288 7.89 2.29 -25.09
N LYS A 289 7.79 1.98 -23.79
CA LYS A 289 6.52 1.61 -23.15
C LYS A 289 5.47 2.71 -23.33
N LYS A 290 5.87 3.97 -23.22
CA LYS A 290 4.97 5.12 -23.42
C LYS A 290 4.55 5.30 -24.87
N LEU A 291 5.45 5.03 -25.83
CA LEU A 291 5.14 5.07 -27.27
C LEU A 291 4.14 3.96 -27.64
N ILE A 292 4.38 2.74 -27.17
CA ILE A 292 3.49 1.59 -27.41
C ILE A 292 2.10 1.84 -26.81
N PHE A 293 2.02 2.39 -25.60
CA PHE A 293 0.75 2.73 -24.98
C PHE A 293 -0.01 3.79 -25.77
N ARG A 294 0.66 4.84 -26.23
CA ARG A 294 0.05 5.87 -27.10
C ARG A 294 -0.46 5.27 -28.41
N TYR A 295 0.32 4.40 -29.04
CA TYR A 295 -0.07 3.73 -30.28
C TYR A 295 -1.32 2.87 -30.11
N ARG A 296 -1.44 2.09 -29.01
CA ARG A 296 -2.63 1.30 -28.70
C ARG A 296 -3.87 2.17 -28.48
N VAL A 297 -3.75 3.24 -27.71
CA VAL A 297 -4.86 4.18 -27.45
C VAL A 297 -5.32 4.89 -28.74
N CYS A 298 -4.41 5.23 -29.65
CA CYS A 298 -4.77 5.80 -30.96
C CYS A 298 -5.48 4.79 -31.86
N ARG A 299 -5.11 3.50 -31.79
CA ARG A 299 -5.73 2.44 -32.59
C ARG A 299 -7.11 2.01 -32.10
N GLU A 300 -7.42 2.19 -30.82
CA GLU A 300 -8.74 1.90 -30.23
C GLU A 300 -9.74 3.08 -30.38
N ARG A 301 -9.28 4.24 -30.87
CA ARG A 301 -10.09 5.45 -31.09
C ARG A 301 -10.28 5.80 -32.57
N GLY A 302 -9.71 5.07 -33.48
CA GLY A 302 -9.93 5.12 -34.93
C GLY A 302 -10.64 3.86 -35.41
#